data_fcd13f0a20caf53054232b9f6db156a8
#
_entry.id   fcd13f0a20caf53054232b9f6db156a8
#
_cell.length_a   1.000
_cell.length_b   1.000
_cell.length_c   1.000
_cell.angle_alpha   90.00
_cell.angle_beta   90.00
_cell.angle_gamma   90.00
#
_symmetry.space_group_name_H-M   'P 1'
#
loop_
_entity.id
_entity.type
_entity.pdbx_description
1 polymer ?
#
loop_
_entity_poly.entity_id
_entity_poly.type
_entity_poly.pdbx_seq_one_letter_code
_entity_poly.pdbx_strand_id
1 'polypeptide(L)'
;MNGHEKRRQWIVDRIKKSAFELFTKYRADQVRMDEIASRADVSKVTIYKYFHNKEQLYREVINLYVDEVLAATEKVLLSDLDFAEKLKFTLVAKLNSPKVADGQALFDLLDKYGQPGDARQESLKKRIKKIMFKFYEEGKKAGYIEDSLSFEMLYLYSEIFDAGIKAKSTDLKAILADPEAFDQLMHLYYFGVFRKDRIRTRKK
;
A
#
# COMPACT_ATOMS: atom_id res chain seq x y z
N MET A 1 -4.35 -7.36 31.32
CA MET A 1 -4.06 -8.64 30.62
C MET A 1 -3.45 -9.61 31.61
N ASN A 2 -4.05 -10.77 31.79
CA ASN A 2 -3.51 -11.84 32.63
C ASN A 2 -2.36 -12.60 31.91
N GLY A 3 -1.62 -13.47 32.66
CA GLY A 3 -0.46 -14.17 32.09
C GLY A 3 -0.81 -15.10 30.91
N HIS A 4 -2.04 -15.66 30.87
CA HIS A 4 -2.52 -16.50 29.78
C HIS A 4 -2.79 -15.69 28.51
N GLU A 5 -3.35 -14.51 28.64
CA GLU A 5 -3.60 -13.60 27.50
C GLU A 5 -2.30 -13.10 26.89
N LYS A 6 -1.30 -12.74 27.70
CA LYS A 6 0.04 -12.35 27.23
C LYS A 6 0.72 -13.46 26.45
N ARG A 7 0.66 -14.69 26.96
CA ARG A 7 1.24 -15.85 26.26
C ARG A 7 0.50 -16.16 24.97
N ARG A 8 -0.83 -16.06 24.97
CA ARG A 8 -1.65 -16.22 23.75
C ARG A 8 -1.27 -15.22 22.68
N GLN A 9 -1.21 -13.93 23.05
CA GLN A 9 -0.86 -12.85 22.13
C GLN A 9 0.55 -13.05 21.57
N TRP A 10 1.52 -13.38 22.40
CA TRP A 10 2.88 -13.67 21.98
C TRP A 10 2.96 -14.81 20.93
N ILE A 11 2.20 -15.89 21.11
CA ILE A 11 2.14 -17.00 20.13
C ILE A 11 1.53 -16.50 18.81
N VAL A 12 0.42 -15.77 18.87
CA VAL A 12 -0.26 -15.20 17.70
C VAL A 12 0.68 -14.27 16.93
N ASP A 13 1.39 -13.38 17.60
CA ASP A 13 2.32 -12.44 16.99
C ASP A 13 3.50 -13.16 16.32
N ARG A 14 4.04 -14.21 16.94
CA ARG A 14 5.10 -15.04 16.32
C ARG A 14 4.61 -15.72 15.04
N ILE A 15 3.41 -16.28 15.06
CA ILE A 15 2.82 -16.93 13.88
C ILE A 15 2.63 -15.90 12.77
N LYS A 16 2.04 -14.74 13.07
CA LYS A 16 1.81 -13.67 12.11
C LYS A 16 3.12 -13.14 11.50
N LYS A 17 4.14 -12.90 12.34
CA LYS A 17 5.47 -12.47 11.88
C LYS A 17 6.11 -13.49 10.94
N SER A 18 6.12 -14.77 11.33
CA SER A 18 6.69 -15.85 10.51
C SER A 18 5.94 -16.03 9.19
N ALA A 19 4.62 -15.92 9.22
CA ALA A 19 3.78 -15.97 8.03
C ALA A 19 4.04 -14.77 7.11
N PHE A 20 4.14 -13.56 7.65
CA PHE A 20 4.47 -12.37 6.89
C PHE A 20 5.81 -12.50 6.17
N GLU A 21 6.87 -12.95 6.87
CA GLU A 21 8.20 -13.14 6.28
C GLU A 21 8.21 -14.17 5.14
N LEU A 22 7.35 -15.19 5.20
CA LEU A 22 7.21 -16.17 4.12
C LEU A 22 6.36 -15.62 2.97
N PHE A 23 5.24 -14.96 3.25
CA PHE A 23 4.37 -14.37 2.24
C PHE A 23 5.01 -13.20 1.49
N THR A 24 6.04 -12.56 2.06
CA THR A 24 6.84 -11.53 1.39
C THR A 24 7.93 -12.09 0.48
N LYS A 25 8.26 -13.38 0.62
CA LYS A 25 9.31 -14.03 -0.18
C LYS A 25 8.75 -14.95 -1.25
N TYR A 26 7.61 -15.54 -0.98
CA TYR A 26 7.00 -16.57 -1.82
C TYR A 26 5.52 -16.24 -2.05
N ARG A 27 5.01 -16.67 -3.18
CA ARG A 27 3.57 -16.56 -3.45
C ARG A 27 2.79 -17.32 -2.36
N ALA A 28 1.63 -16.80 -1.98
CA ALA A 28 0.82 -17.36 -0.90
C ALA A 28 0.40 -18.82 -1.13
N ASP A 29 0.16 -19.21 -2.39
CA ASP A 29 -0.15 -20.59 -2.77
C ASP A 29 1.02 -21.53 -2.52
N GLN A 30 2.26 -21.06 -2.66
CA GLN A 30 3.49 -21.83 -2.45
C GLN A 30 3.85 -22.03 -0.98
N VAL A 31 3.49 -21.08 -0.10
CA VAL A 31 3.80 -21.17 1.33
C VAL A 31 2.99 -22.27 2.01
N ARG A 32 3.67 -23.17 2.72
CA ARG A 32 3.03 -24.27 3.46
C ARG A 32 2.83 -23.93 4.93
N MET A 33 1.75 -24.40 5.53
CA MET A 33 1.47 -24.21 6.97
C MET A 33 2.55 -24.85 7.86
N ASP A 34 3.20 -25.91 7.37
CA ASP A 34 4.30 -26.58 8.09
C ASP A 34 5.55 -25.69 8.15
N GLU A 35 5.83 -24.92 7.11
CA GLU A 35 6.94 -23.95 7.07
C GLU A 35 6.70 -22.80 8.04
N ILE A 36 5.45 -22.30 8.09
CA ILE A 36 5.06 -21.27 9.06
C ILE A 36 5.19 -21.80 10.48
N ALA A 37 4.74 -23.04 10.74
CA ALA A 37 4.81 -23.68 12.05
C ALA A 37 6.25 -23.85 12.52
N SER A 38 7.12 -24.36 11.65
CA SER A 38 8.55 -24.54 11.92
C SER A 38 9.24 -23.20 12.24
N ARG A 39 8.96 -22.17 11.41
CA ARG A 39 9.56 -20.84 11.59
C ARG A 39 9.05 -20.11 12.83
N ALA A 40 7.77 -20.29 13.17
CA ALA A 40 7.15 -19.73 14.37
C ALA A 40 7.49 -20.55 15.63
N ASP A 41 8.16 -21.69 15.51
CA ASP A 41 8.46 -22.63 16.60
C ASP A 41 7.17 -23.02 17.37
N VAL A 42 6.16 -23.44 16.62
CA VAL A 42 4.87 -23.93 17.14
C VAL A 42 4.42 -25.17 16.34
N SER A 43 3.48 -25.92 16.89
CA SER A 43 2.87 -26.99 16.11
C SER A 43 1.88 -26.45 15.07
N LYS A 44 1.70 -27.16 13.95
CA LYS A 44 0.67 -26.87 12.96
C LYS A 44 -0.73 -26.83 13.58
N VAL A 45 -0.98 -27.70 14.56
CA VAL A 45 -2.24 -27.73 15.34
C VAL A 45 -2.44 -26.41 16.08
N THR A 46 -1.36 -25.84 16.62
CA THR A 46 -1.40 -24.53 17.29
C THR A 46 -1.82 -23.43 16.33
N ILE A 47 -1.31 -23.44 15.08
CA ILE A 47 -1.73 -22.44 14.09
C ILE A 47 -3.22 -22.59 13.78
N TYR A 48 -3.70 -23.79 13.51
CA TYR A 48 -5.11 -24.01 13.21
C TYR A 48 -6.06 -23.68 14.37
N LYS A 49 -5.58 -23.80 15.61
CA LYS A 49 -6.32 -23.37 16.79
C LYS A 49 -6.61 -21.87 16.79
N TYR A 50 -5.69 -21.03 16.26
CA TYR A 50 -5.84 -19.57 16.25
C TYR A 50 -6.42 -19.02 14.94
N PHE A 51 -6.14 -19.66 13.81
CA PHE A 51 -6.42 -19.12 12.46
C PHE A 51 -7.26 -20.05 11.60
N HIS A 52 -7.87 -21.10 12.15
CA HIS A 52 -8.74 -22.08 11.47
C HIS A 52 -8.23 -22.60 10.10
N ASN A 53 -7.75 -21.73 9.22
CA ASN A 53 -7.18 -22.07 7.92
C ASN A 53 -6.09 -21.08 7.48
N LYS A 54 -5.35 -21.45 6.40
CA LYS A 54 -4.29 -20.64 5.81
C LYS A 54 -4.80 -19.30 5.30
N GLU A 55 -6.00 -19.29 4.74
CA GLU A 55 -6.61 -18.08 4.17
C GLU A 55 -6.91 -17.04 5.24
N GLN A 56 -7.43 -17.45 6.39
CA GLN A 56 -7.66 -16.54 7.51
C GLN A 56 -6.35 -15.97 8.07
N LEU A 57 -5.33 -16.84 8.27
CA LEU A 57 -4.01 -16.39 8.70
C LEU A 57 -3.46 -15.34 7.74
N TYR A 58 -3.54 -15.62 6.44
CA TYR A 58 -3.08 -14.74 5.40
C TYR A 58 -3.80 -13.39 5.43
N ARG A 59 -5.14 -13.39 5.51
CA ARG A 59 -5.97 -12.18 5.61
C ARG A 59 -5.58 -11.33 6.82
N GLU A 60 -5.39 -11.94 7.99
CA GLU A 60 -5.00 -11.22 9.20
C GLU A 60 -3.60 -10.61 9.11
N VAL A 61 -2.64 -11.35 8.52
CA VAL A 61 -1.27 -10.87 8.32
C VAL A 61 -1.25 -9.65 7.37
N ILE A 62 -1.99 -9.74 6.27
CA ILE A 62 -2.07 -8.63 5.30
C ILE A 62 -2.79 -7.42 5.88
N ASN A 63 -3.86 -7.64 6.62
CA ASN A 63 -4.58 -6.56 7.28
C ASN A 63 -3.69 -5.78 8.24
N LEU A 64 -2.87 -6.46 9.05
CA LEU A 64 -1.89 -5.82 9.92
C LEU A 64 -0.89 -4.98 9.11
N TYR A 65 -0.35 -5.58 8.06
CA TYR A 65 0.61 -4.90 7.20
C TYR A 65 0.01 -3.63 6.57
N VAL A 66 -1.20 -3.70 6.03
CA VAL A 66 -1.92 -2.54 5.46
C VAL A 66 -2.14 -1.46 6.52
N ASP A 67 -2.54 -1.85 7.73
CA ASP A 67 -2.73 -0.91 8.84
C ASP A 67 -1.41 -0.21 9.24
N GLU A 68 -0.29 -0.94 9.29
CA GLU A 68 1.04 -0.39 9.60
C GLU A 68 1.52 0.59 8.52
N VAL A 69 1.39 0.20 7.25
CA VAL A 69 1.76 1.07 6.11
C VAL A 69 0.91 2.34 6.10
N LEU A 70 -0.40 2.19 6.31
CA LEU A 70 -1.30 3.34 6.33
C LEU A 70 -1.01 4.27 7.52
N ALA A 71 -0.71 3.70 8.70
CA ALA A 71 -0.35 4.49 9.88
C ALA A 71 0.99 5.24 9.67
N ALA A 72 1.99 4.58 9.06
CA ALA A 72 3.27 5.22 8.72
C ALA A 72 3.08 6.34 7.69
N THR A 73 2.27 6.10 6.66
CA THR A 73 1.92 7.10 5.64
C THR A 73 1.19 8.29 6.26
N GLU A 74 0.18 8.03 7.07
CA GLU A 74 -0.58 9.09 7.77
C GLU A 74 0.34 9.93 8.66
N LYS A 75 1.25 9.28 9.40
CA LYS A 75 2.22 9.98 10.25
C LYS A 75 3.09 10.95 9.46
N VAL A 76 3.56 10.57 8.28
CA VAL A 76 4.39 11.45 7.42
C VAL A 76 3.54 12.56 6.81
N LEU A 77 2.40 12.23 6.20
CA LEU A 77 1.56 13.21 5.50
C LEU A 77 0.92 14.23 6.43
N LEU A 78 0.71 13.90 7.71
CA LEU A 78 0.16 14.80 8.72
C LEU A 78 1.23 15.43 9.64
N SER A 79 2.52 15.22 9.35
CA SER A 79 3.62 15.86 10.11
C SER A 79 3.85 17.30 9.67
N ASP A 80 4.78 17.98 10.37
CA ASP A 80 5.21 19.35 10.05
C ASP A 80 6.32 19.43 8.97
N LEU A 81 6.60 18.31 8.26
CA LEU A 81 7.49 18.32 7.11
C LEU A 81 6.98 19.26 6.03
N ASP A 82 7.90 19.86 5.25
CA ASP A 82 7.47 20.65 4.11
C ASP A 82 6.76 19.80 3.04
N PHE A 83 5.97 20.44 2.20
CA PHE A 83 5.13 19.71 1.23
C PHE A 83 5.97 18.96 0.19
N ALA A 84 7.14 19.47 -0.20
CA ALA A 84 8.01 18.80 -1.16
C ALA A 84 8.57 17.49 -0.59
N GLU A 85 8.90 17.45 0.70
CA GLU A 85 9.34 16.21 1.37
C GLU A 85 8.21 15.20 1.48
N LYS A 86 6.99 15.62 1.83
CA LYS A 86 5.79 14.78 1.84
C LYS A 86 5.49 14.23 0.45
N LEU A 87 5.60 15.07 -0.59
CA LEU A 87 5.42 14.69 -1.98
C LEU A 87 6.43 13.61 -2.39
N LYS A 88 7.72 13.81 -2.10
CA LYS A 88 8.78 12.83 -2.33
C LYS A 88 8.50 11.50 -1.60
N PHE A 89 8.03 11.58 -0.35
CA PHE A 89 7.64 10.38 0.39
C PHE A 89 6.51 9.59 -0.30
N THR A 90 5.45 10.26 -0.78
CA THR A 90 4.34 9.57 -1.47
C THR A 90 4.79 8.86 -2.73
N LEU A 91 5.78 9.43 -3.44
CA LEU A 91 6.40 8.82 -4.60
C LEU A 91 7.15 7.55 -4.26
N VAL A 92 8.09 7.69 -3.32
CA VAL A 92 8.92 6.58 -2.85
C VAL A 92 8.03 5.48 -2.26
N ALA A 93 6.97 5.85 -1.53
CA ALA A 93 6.03 4.87 -0.97
C ALA A 93 5.22 4.14 -2.05
N LYS A 94 4.76 4.82 -3.12
CA LYS A 94 4.06 4.17 -4.25
C LYS A 94 4.95 3.16 -4.97
N LEU A 95 6.24 3.42 -5.06
CA LEU A 95 7.18 2.63 -5.82
C LEU A 95 7.95 1.59 -5.00
N ASN A 96 8.21 1.90 -3.74
CA ASN A 96 8.75 0.95 -2.76
C ASN A 96 7.65 0.27 -1.94
N SER A 97 6.39 0.43 -2.33
CA SER A 97 5.29 -0.38 -1.79
C SER A 97 5.70 -1.84 -1.88
N PRO A 98 5.72 -2.58 -0.78
CA PRO A 98 6.89 -3.27 -0.28
C PRO A 98 7.47 -4.24 -1.27
N LYS A 99 8.72 -4.63 -1.03
CA LYS A 99 9.35 -5.87 -1.43
C LYS A 99 8.55 -7.10 -0.92
N VAL A 100 7.26 -7.11 -1.12
CA VAL A 100 6.46 -8.30 -1.26
C VAL A 100 6.97 -8.91 -2.55
N ALA A 101 7.45 -10.14 -2.54
CA ALA A 101 8.23 -10.81 -3.59
C ALA A 101 7.61 -10.70 -4.98
N ASP A 102 6.36 -10.34 -5.04
CA ASP A 102 5.63 -9.79 -6.17
C ASP A 102 4.65 -8.79 -5.57
N GLY A 103 4.81 -7.49 -5.80
CA GLY A 103 3.82 -6.47 -5.43
C GLY A 103 2.40 -6.82 -5.88
N GLN A 104 2.29 -7.73 -6.82
CA GLN A 104 1.11 -8.45 -7.26
C GLN A 104 0.43 -9.22 -6.11
N ALA A 105 1.18 -9.86 -5.19
CA ALA A 105 0.58 -10.68 -4.14
C ALA A 105 -0.25 -9.85 -3.14
N LEU A 106 0.17 -8.62 -2.82
CA LEU A 106 -0.60 -7.73 -1.96
C LEU A 106 -1.85 -7.20 -2.67
N PHE A 107 -1.73 -6.84 -3.95
CA PHE A 107 -2.86 -6.36 -4.76
C PHE A 107 -3.85 -7.48 -5.07
N ASP A 108 -3.38 -8.68 -5.42
CA ASP A 108 -4.22 -9.86 -5.65
C ASP A 108 -5.00 -10.26 -4.39
N LEU A 109 -4.45 -9.94 -3.23
CA LEU A 109 -5.10 -10.14 -1.96
C LEU A 109 -6.16 -9.10 -1.65
N LEU A 110 -5.83 -7.84 -1.82
CA LEU A 110 -6.80 -6.77 -1.66
C LEU A 110 -7.98 -6.98 -2.63
N ASP A 111 -7.72 -7.49 -3.84
CA ASP A 111 -8.76 -7.84 -4.80
C ASP A 111 -9.49 -9.15 -4.46
N LYS A 112 -8.77 -10.18 -4.05
CA LYS A 112 -9.35 -11.51 -3.77
C LYS A 112 -10.16 -11.55 -2.48
N TYR A 113 -9.72 -10.81 -1.47
CA TYR A 113 -10.39 -10.75 -0.16
C TYR A 113 -11.16 -9.47 0.06
N GLY A 114 -11.06 -8.56 -0.87
CA GLY A 114 -11.85 -7.37 -0.97
C GLY A 114 -13.20 -7.63 -1.57
N GLN A 115 -14.08 -8.32 -0.85
CA GLN A 115 -15.46 -8.47 -1.29
C GLN A 115 -16.14 -7.11 -1.36
N PRO A 116 -16.85 -6.78 -2.44
CA PRO A 116 -17.70 -5.60 -2.47
C PRO A 116 -18.67 -5.65 -1.27
N GLY A 117 -18.62 -4.62 -0.41
CA GLY A 117 -19.45 -4.55 0.79
C GLY A 117 -18.75 -4.98 2.09
N ASP A 118 -17.47 -5.35 2.08
CA ASP A 118 -16.71 -5.54 3.31
C ASP A 118 -16.54 -4.20 4.05
N ALA A 119 -17.15 -4.11 5.24
CA ALA A 119 -17.13 -2.91 6.08
C ALA A 119 -15.70 -2.44 6.39
N ARG A 120 -14.73 -3.34 6.48
CA ARG A 120 -13.31 -3.00 6.68
C ARG A 120 -12.73 -2.30 5.46
N GLN A 121 -13.01 -2.79 4.25
CA GLN A 121 -12.54 -2.14 3.02
C GLN A 121 -13.12 -0.75 2.84
N GLU A 122 -14.41 -0.60 3.10
CA GLU A 122 -15.05 0.71 3.04
C GLU A 122 -14.46 1.67 4.09
N SER A 123 -14.18 1.19 5.28
CA SER A 123 -13.49 1.98 6.33
C SER A 123 -12.08 2.39 5.89
N LEU A 124 -11.31 1.46 5.30
CA LEU A 124 -9.98 1.71 4.79
C LEU A 124 -9.99 2.75 3.66
N LYS A 125 -10.86 2.59 2.68
CA LYS A 125 -11.04 3.57 1.58
C LYS A 125 -11.38 4.97 2.11
N LYS A 126 -12.31 5.06 3.06
CA LYS A 126 -12.68 6.34 3.70
C LYS A 126 -11.48 6.97 4.42
N ARG A 127 -10.68 6.18 5.13
CA ARG A 127 -9.48 6.67 5.82
C ARG A 127 -8.43 7.18 4.82
N ILE A 128 -8.14 6.41 3.77
CA ILE A 128 -7.22 6.82 2.69
C ILE A 128 -7.70 8.12 2.05
N LYS A 129 -8.97 8.18 1.65
CA LYS A 129 -9.54 9.37 1.02
C LYS A 129 -9.43 10.61 1.91
N LYS A 130 -9.64 10.46 3.23
CA LYS A 130 -9.48 11.56 4.21
C LYS A 130 -8.03 12.05 4.31
N ILE A 131 -7.06 11.13 4.32
CA ILE A 131 -5.62 11.49 4.34
C ILE A 131 -5.23 12.21 3.05
N MET A 132 -5.66 11.69 1.91
CA MET A 132 -5.40 12.27 0.60
C MET A 132 -6.03 13.66 0.45
N PHE A 133 -7.24 13.86 1.01
CA PHE A 133 -7.89 15.16 1.00
C PHE A 133 -7.10 16.22 1.80
N LYS A 134 -6.59 15.85 2.99
CA LYS A 134 -5.75 16.77 3.78
C LYS A 134 -4.45 17.12 3.05
N PHE A 135 -3.80 16.13 2.45
CA PHE A 135 -2.60 16.34 1.64
C PHE A 135 -2.87 17.26 0.43
N TYR A 136 -4.00 17.07 -0.25
CA TYR A 136 -4.43 17.94 -1.33
C TYR A 136 -4.64 19.39 -0.88
N GLU A 137 -5.37 19.61 0.22
CA GLU A 137 -5.60 20.96 0.77
C GLU A 137 -4.29 21.66 1.16
N GLU A 138 -3.35 20.91 1.75
CA GLU A 138 -2.02 21.42 2.07
C GLU A 138 -1.24 21.79 0.82
N GLY A 139 -1.26 20.93 -0.21
CA GLY A 139 -0.59 21.20 -1.49
C GLY A 139 -1.12 22.41 -2.22
N LYS A 140 -2.43 22.67 -2.14
CA LYS A 140 -3.03 23.92 -2.64
C LYS A 140 -2.52 25.14 -1.88
N LYS A 141 -2.56 25.09 -0.55
CA LYS A 141 -2.08 26.20 0.31
C LYS A 141 -0.59 26.50 0.08
N ALA A 142 0.20 25.47 -0.17
CA ALA A 142 1.64 25.59 -0.44
C ALA A 142 1.98 25.95 -1.90
N GLY A 143 0.97 26.06 -2.78
CA GLY A 143 1.14 26.43 -4.20
C GLY A 143 1.68 25.32 -5.10
N TYR A 144 1.70 24.08 -4.64
CA TYR A 144 2.12 22.92 -5.45
C TYR A 144 0.98 22.37 -6.32
N ILE A 145 -0.26 22.54 -5.90
CA ILE A 145 -1.44 22.08 -6.62
C ILE A 145 -2.20 23.30 -7.15
N GLU A 146 -2.53 23.28 -8.43
CA GLU A 146 -3.27 24.38 -9.08
C GLU A 146 -4.69 24.51 -8.48
N ASP A 147 -5.14 25.73 -8.25
CA ASP A 147 -6.46 26.02 -7.70
C ASP A 147 -7.62 25.51 -8.56
N SER A 148 -7.39 25.41 -9.87
CA SER A 148 -8.39 24.89 -10.84
C SER A 148 -8.64 23.39 -10.73
N LEU A 149 -7.75 22.63 -10.08
CA LEU A 149 -7.90 21.19 -9.91
C LEU A 149 -8.80 20.88 -8.71
N SER A 150 -9.82 20.02 -8.90
CA SER A 150 -10.63 19.51 -7.81
C SER A 150 -9.98 18.28 -7.16
N PHE A 151 -10.31 18.05 -5.90
CA PHE A 151 -9.85 16.84 -5.20
C PHE A 151 -10.31 15.56 -5.90
N GLU A 152 -11.56 15.55 -6.37
CA GLU A 152 -12.13 14.39 -7.06
C GLU A 152 -11.36 14.03 -8.32
N MET A 153 -10.93 15.04 -9.08
CA MET A 153 -10.14 14.79 -10.29
C MET A 153 -8.74 14.27 -9.99
N LEU A 154 -8.07 14.83 -8.98
CA LEU A 154 -6.77 14.34 -8.54
C LEU A 154 -6.85 12.93 -7.95
N TYR A 155 -7.90 12.65 -7.18
CA TYR A 155 -8.12 11.33 -6.62
C TYR A 155 -8.36 10.29 -7.72
N LEU A 156 -9.23 10.59 -8.69
CA LEU A 156 -9.47 9.75 -9.87
C LEU A 156 -8.17 9.53 -10.67
N TYR A 157 -7.39 10.58 -10.89
CA TYR A 157 -6.10 10.48 -11.59
C TYR A 157 -5.14 9.52 -10.86
N SER A 158 -5.07 9.61 -9.53
CA SER A 158 -4.23 8.69 -8.74
C SER A 158 -4.72 7.24 -8.82
N GLU A 159 -6.04 7.01 -8.83
CA GLU A 159 -6.61 5.67 -8.98
C GLU A 159 -6.31 5.07 -10.37
N ILE A 160 -6.40 5.86 -11.44
CA ILE A 160 -6.05 5.43 -12.80
C ILE A 160 -4.57 5.07 -12.88
N PHE A 161 -3.70 5.90 -12.29
CA PHE A 161 -2.26 5.63 -12.26
C PHE A 161 -1.92 4.36 -11.48
N ASP A 162 -2.51 4.19 -10.30
CA ASP A 162 -2.31 3.00 -9.47
C ASP A 162 -2.81 1.72 -10.18
N ALA A 163 -3.94 1.79 -10.88
CA ALA A 163 -4.44 0.69 -11.71
C ALA A 163 -3.49 0.38 -12.89
N GLY A 164 -2.92 1.40 -13.52
CA GLY A 164 -1.92 1.26 -14.59
C GLY A 164 -0.62 0.61 -14.10
N ILE A 165 -0.11 1.03 -12.95
CA ILE A 165 1.06 0.40 -12.30
C ILE A 165 0.77 -1.07 -12.02
N LYS A 166 -0.39 -1.40 -11.47
CA LYS A 166 -0.81 -2.77 -11.20
C LYS A 166 -0.83 -3.62 -12.46
N ALA A 167 -1.47 -3.13 -13.52
CA ALA A 167 -1.60 -3.85 -14.79
C ALA A 167 -0.26 -4.09 -15.51
N LYS A 168 0.74 -3.25 -15.27
CA LYS A 168 2.06 -3.28 -15.90
C LYS A 168 3.20 -3.63 -14.94
N SER A 169 2.90 -4.24 -13.81
CA SER A 169 3.87 -4.48 -12.73
C SER A 169 5.13 -5.24 -13.18
N THR A 170 5.02 -6.18 -14.12
CA THR A 170 6.17 -6.94 -14.65
C THR A 170 7.08 -6.04 -15.49
N ASP A 171 6.51 -5.23 -16.39
CA ASP A 171 7.27 -4.33 -17.28
C ASP A 171 7.92 -3.20 -16.45
N LEU A 172 7.20 -2.72 -15.43
CA LEU A 172 7.67 -1.65 -14.55
C LEU A 172 8.82 -2.06 -13.64
N LYS A 173 8.97 -3.35 -13.28
CA LYS A 173 10.10 -3.81 -12.44
C LYS A 173 11.45 -3.42 -13.04
N ALA A 174 11.63 -3.57 -14.34
CA ALA A 174 12.86 -3.20 -15.05
C ALA A 174 13.06 -1.67 -15.07
N ILE A 175 11.97 -0.91 -15.31
CA ILE A 175 11.98 0.56 -15.32
C ILE A 175 12.29 1.12 -13.92
N LEU A 176 11.68 0.56 -12.87
CA LEU A 176 11.89 1.02 -11.50
C LEU A 176 13.28 0.69 -10.93
N ALA A 177 13.99 -0.26 -11.55
CA ALA A 177 15.37 -0.58 -11.20
C ALA A 177 16.39 0.41 -11.81
N ASP A 178 15.99 1.15 -12.84
CA ASP A 178 16.79 2.20 -13.48
C ASP A 178 16.40 3.57 -12.89
N PRO A 179 17.31 4.27 -12.18
CA PRO A 179 17.01 5.57 -11.57
C PRO A 179 16.58 6.64 -12.57
N GLU A 180 17.15 6.65 -13.79
CA GLU A 180 16.81 7.64 -14.81
C GLU A 180 15.40 7.40 -15.38
N ALA A 181 15.07 6.16 -15.69
CA ALA A 181 13.72 5.78 -16.15
C ALA A 181 12.66 6.05 -15.07
N PHE A 182 13.04 5.84 -13.81
CA PHE A 182 12.21 6.17 -12.68
C PHE A 182 11.92 7.68 -12.60
N ASP A 183 12.94 8.53 -12.67
CA ASP A 183 12.78 9.99 -12.63
C ASP A 183 11.92 10.48 -13.81
N GLN A 184 12.07 9.90 -15.00
CA GLN A 184 11.23 10.21 -16.14
C GLN A 184 9.76 9.82 -15.91
N LEU A 185 9.49 8.65 -15.35
CA LEU A 185 8.12 8.22 -15.01
C LEU A 185 7.48 9.17 -13.98
N MET A 186 8.27 9.61 -13.00
CA MET A 186 7.82 10.55 -11.98
C MET A 186 7.56 11.94 -12.56
N HIS A 187 8.43 12.39 -13.45
CA HIS A 187 8.20 13.65 -14.17
C HIS A 187 6.86 13.60 -14.94
N LEU A 188 6.61 12.50 -15.67
CA LEU A 188 5.36 12.30 -16.40
C LEU A 188 4.13 12.27 -15.46
N TYR A 189 4.25 11.63 -14.33
CA TYR A 189 3.15 11.54 -13.34
C TYR A 189 2.76 12.91 -12.78
N TYR A 190 3.75 13.76 -12.46
CA TYR A 190 3.47 15.07 -11.83
C TYR A 190 3.24 16.19 -12.82
N PHE A 191 3.97 16.20 -13.93
CA PHE A 191 4.00 17.36 -14.83
C PHE A 191 3.41 17.04 -16.21
N GLY A 192 3.17 15.77 -16.51
CA GLY A 192 2.66 15.33 -17.81
C GLY A 192 3.68 15.42 -18.95
N VAL A 193 3.21 15.20 -20.17
CA VAL A 193 4.06 15.16 -21.38
C VAL A 193 4.23 16.52 -21.99
N PHE A 194 3.23 17.39 -21.88
CA PHE A 194 3.19 18.64 -22.62
C PHE A 194 3.56 19.83 -21.74
N ARG A 195 4.38 20.72 -22.28
CA ARG A 195 4.68 21.98 -21.64
C ARG A 195 3.46 22.92 -21.71
N LYS A 196 2.96 23.34 -20.59
CA LYS A 196 1.76 24.19 -20.45
C LYS A 196 1.85 25.49 -21.26
N ASP A 197 3.04 26.09 -21.32
CA ASP A 197 3.32 27.33 -22.07
C ASP A 197 3.25 27.15 -23.61
N ARG A 198 3.24 25.92 -24.11
CA ARG A 198 3.17 25.58 -25.54
C ARG A 198 1.79 25.15 -26.00
N ILE A 199 0.89 24.81 -25.07
CA ILE A 199 -0.47 24.42 -25.41
C ILE A 199 -1.35 25.67 -25.42
N ARG A 200 -1.76 26.10 -26.63
CA ARG A 200 -2.78 27.14 -26.77
C ARG A 200 -4.15 26.55 -26.39
N THR A 201 -4.58 26.71 -25.15
CA THR A 201 -5.98 26.50 -24.80
C THR A 201 -6.80 27.60 -25.47
N ARG A 202 -7.70 27.24 -26.38
CA ARG A 202 -8.72 28.19 -26.88
C ARG A 202 -9.50 28.68 -25.68
N LYS A 203 -9.30 29.97 -25.32
CA LYS A 203 -10.23 30.65 -24.43
C LYS A 203 -11.59 30.66 -25.13
N LYS A 204 -12.59 30.02 -24.55
CA LYS A 204 -14.00 30.27 -24.90
C LYS A 204 -14.43 31.61 -24.36
#